data_280740efc3e454b0b248884b6f88a975
#
_entry.id   280740efc3e454b0b248884b6f88a975
#
_cell.length_a   1.000
_cell.length_b   1.000
_cell.length_c   1.000
_cell.angle_alpha   90.00
_cell.angle_beta   90.00
_cell.angle_gamma   90.00
#
_symmetry.space_group_name_H-M   'P 1'
#
loop_
_entity.id
_entity.type
_entity.pdbx_description
1 polymer ?
#
loop_
_entity_poly.entity_id
_entity_poly.type
_entity_poly.pdbx_seq_one_letter_code
_entity_poly.pdbx_strand_id
1 'polypeptide(L)'
;MLRLHTETPNPYFSMSGEKELLAITAYAAGGAAHDEAVTAPLRQCGVLTAAGLAPPADSITAGLAGARRRVYMMTMSATDGRQCDAYIAPGAVTMVDYGTDEYTMCGLDHCELPIALLAYTALKPRPVEREDLGPLRAPIEFLDYLDAGKPHMIARVLRRTGMEYARERGGGLLGARHSTLSRAMVEGTWAITVGFLYEMVDGQWQQADSVLTLASPHTLYEIVRDQEGRRPFVRFDPITGRLVWMRLGQWLAPVG
;
A
#
# COMPACT_ATOMS: atom_id res chain seq x y z
N MET A 1 6.91 5.72 21.92
CA MET A 1 8.08 6.62 22.14
C MET A 1 8.60 7.06 20.78
N LEU A 2 8.73 8.37 20.54
CA LEU A 2 9.31 8.94 19.32
C LEU A 2 10.83 9.01 19.43
N ARG A 3 11.56 8.56 18.41
CA ARG A 3 13.02 8.67 18.31
C ARG A 3 13.42 9.21 16.95
N LEU A 4 14.38 10.11 16.92
CA LEU A 4 15.00 10.61 15.70
C LEU A 4 16.38 9.94 15.54
N HIS A 5 16.55 9.25 14.41
CA HIS A 5 17.79 8.57 14.04
C HIS A 5 18.57 9.42 13.05
N THR A 6 19.72 9.94 13.45
CA THR A 6 20.56 10.86 12.67
C THR A 6 21.88 10.24 12.21
N GLU A 7 22.22 9.07 12.73
CA GLU A 7 23.50 8.40 12.45
C GLU A 7 23.52 7.63 11.12
N THR A 8 22.37 7.57 10.45
CA THR A 8 22.20 6.92 9.14
C THR A 8 22.36 7.94 8.01
N PRO A 9 22.76 7.53 6.81
CA PRO A 9 22.82 8.41 5.64
C PRO A 9 21.50 9.11 5.35
N ASN A 10 20.38 8.43 5.63
CA ASN A 10 19.02 8.98 5.51
C ASN A 10 18.39 9.01 6.91
N PRO A 11 18.32 10.18 7.54
CA PRO A 11 17.67 10.33 8.85
C PRO A 11 16.20 9.93 8.80
N TYR A 12 15.71 9.31 9.87
CA TYR A 12 14.32 8.90 9.97
C TYR A 12 13.80 8.96 11.41
N PHE A 13 12.48 9.05 11.55
CA PHE A 13 11.81 8.83 12.82
C PHE A 13 11.41 7.37 12.97
N SER A 14 11.50 6.89 14.21
CA SER A 14 10.80 5.69 14.65
C SER A 14 9.84 6.00 15.78
N MET A 15 8.67 5.39 15.75
CA MET A 15 7.56 5.68 16.66
C MET A 15 6.90 4.38 17.10
N SER A 16 6.77 4.17 18.39
CA SER A 16 6.16 2.96 18.96
C SER A 16 4.64 3.02 19.05
N GLY A 17 4.01 4.09 18.61
CA GLY A 17 2.57 4.26 18.69
C GLY A 17 2.00 5.27 17.70
N GLU A 18 0.73 5.09 17.41
CA GLU A 18 -0.03 5.94 16.50
C GLU A 18 -0.12 7.39 16.98
N LYS A 19 -0.10 7.60 18.29
CA LYS A 19 -0.19 8.95 18.88
C LYS A 19 0.98 9.84 18.48
N GLU A 20 2.18 9.29 18.48
CA GLU A 20 3.39 10.02 18.08
C GLU A 20 3.36 10.33 16.57
N LEU A 21 2.90 9.39 15.76
CA LEU A 21 2.71 9.59 14.33
C LEU A 21 1.71 10.70 14.06
N LEU A 22 0.54 10.66 14.69
CA LEU A 22 -0.48 11.69 14.54
C LEU A 22 0.02 13.05 15.02
N ALA A 23 0.78 13.12 16.12
CA ALA A 23 1.34 14.36 16.63
C ALA A 23 2.30 15.02 15.62
N ILE A 24 3.29 14.27 15.10
CA ILE A 24 4.24 14.84 14.15
C ILE A 24 3.57 15.20 12.82
N THR A 25 2.64 14.39 12.35
CA THR A 25 1.90 14.63 11.10
C THR A 25 1.03 15.88 11.22
N ALA A 26 0.27 16.02 12.31
CA ALA A 26 -0.59 17.18 12.56
C ALA A 26 0.22 18.48 12.70
N TYR A 27 1.35 18.41 13.41
CA TYR A 27 2.24 19.56 13.55
C TYR A 27 2.85 19.99 12.20
N ALA A 28 3.42 19.05 11.45
CA ALA A 28 4.06 19.33 10.17
C ALA A 28 3.08 19.84 9.10
N ALA A 29 1.82 19.40 9.14
CA ALA A 29 0.76 19.91 8.28
C ALA A 29 0.27 21.31 8.67
N GLY A 30 0.83 21.92 9.72
CA GLY A 30 0.50 23.29 10.16
C GLY A 30 -0.79 23.42 10.96
N GLY A 31 -1.49 22.29 11.24
CA GLY A 31 -2.80 22.31 11.88
C GLY A 31 -2.80 22.43 13.41
N ALA A 32 -1.68 22.18 14.08
CA ALA A 32 -1.66 21.95 15.53
C ALA A 32 -0.51 22.61 16.28
N ALA A 33 0.06 23.69 15.75
CA ALA A 33 1.21 24.40 16.36
C ALA A 33 0.93 24.93 17.79
N HIS A 34 -0.32 25.12 18.15
CA HIS A 34 -0.75 25.63 19.46
C HIS A 34 -1.42 24.54 20.34
N ASP A 35 -1.51 23.30 19.86
CA ASP A 35 -2.08 22.21 20.63
C ASP A 35 -1.00 21.56 21.52
N GLU A 36 -1.14 21.71 22.83
CA GLU A 36 -0.18 21.15 23.78
C GLU A 36 -0.17 19.61 23.77
N ALA A 37 -1.29 18.96 23.47
CA ALA A 37 -1.35 17.51 23.34
C ALA A 37 -0.49 17.01 22.18
N VAL A 38 -0.32 17.83 21.13
CA VAL A 38 0.54 17.55 19.97
C VAL A 38 1.98 17.97 20.21
N THR A 39 2.19 19.16 20.77
CA THR A 39 3.54 19.75 20.87
C THR A 39 4.36 19.23 22.05
N ALA A 40 3.73 18.85 23.17
CA ALA A 40 4.45 18.36 24.35
C ALA A 40 5.29 17.10 24.06
N PRO A 41 4.76 16.04 23.43
CA PRO A 41 5.58 14.87 23.07
C PRO A 41 6.76 15.20 22.17
N LEU A 42 6.57 16.11 21.19
CA LEU A 42 7.62 16.51 20.26
C LEU A 42 8.74 17.32 20.94
N ARG A 43 8.37 18.18 21.93
CA ARG A 43 9.36 18.90 22.74
C ARG A 43 10.13 17.97 23.68
N GLN A 44 9.46 17.01 24.31
CA GLN A 44 10.10 16.04 25.20
C GLN A 44 11.16 15.20 24.47
N CYS A 45 10.96 14.91 23.18
CA CYS A 45 11.91 14.16 22.37
C CYS A 45 12.96 15.05 21.68
N GLY A 46 12.94 16.38 21.91
CA GLY A 46 13.88 17.33 21.28
C GLY A 46 13.65 17.54 19.78
N VAL A 47 12.54 17.03 19.24
CA VAL A 47 12.16 17.18 17.83
C VAL A 47 11.59 18.57 17.55
N LEU A 48 10.90 19.16 18.55
CA LEU A 48 10.34 20.51 18.48
C LEU A 48 11.12 21.42 19.45
N THR A 49 11.63 22.53 18.89
CA THR A 49 12.32 23.59 19.61
C THR A 49 11.49 24.88 19.64
N ALA A 50 11.98 25.93 20.29
CA ALA A 50 11.35 27.25 20.23
C ALA A 50 11.37 27.86 18.80
N ALA A 51 12.29 27.44 17.95
CA ALA A 51 12.40 27.88 16.57
C ALA A 51 11.57 27.06 15.56
N GLY A 52 10.90 26.00 16.01
CA GLY A 52 10.18 25.04 15.16
C GLY A 52 10.81 23.65 15.21
N LEU A 53 10.57 22.85 14.19
CA LEU A 53 11.19 21.52 14.09
C LEU A 53 12.71 21.64 13.98
N ALA A 54 13.41 20.82 14.76
CA ALA A 54 14.86 20.78 14.72
C ALA A 54 15.35 20.01 13.47
N PRO A 55 16.44 20.44 12.82
CA PRO A 55 17.07 19.64 11.76
C PRO A 55 17.54 18.27 12.31
N PRO A 56 17.37 17.15 11.58
CA PRO A 56 16.76 17.00 10.25
C PRO A 56 15.23 16.75 10.27
N ALA A 57 14.52 16.97 11.37
CA ALA A 57 13.10 16.71 11.48
C ALA A 57 12.28 17.51 10.46
N ASP A 58 12.67 18.73 10.18
CA ASP A 58 12.06 19.61 9.18
C ASP A 58 12.15 19.00 7.76
N SER A 59 13.30 18.46 7.38
CA SER A 59 13.47 17.83 6.06
C SER A 59 12.70 16.50 5.95
N ILE A 60 12.65 15.70 7.03
CA ILE A 60 11.88 14.45 7.06
C ILE A 60 10.39 14.73 6.85
N THR A 61 9.87 15.81 7.42
CA THR A 61 8.44 16.14 7.39
C THR A 61 8.04 17.11 6.27
N ALA A 62 9.00 17.57 5.47
CA ALA A 62 8.77 18.60 4.43
C ALA A 62 7.69 18.20 3.41
N GLY A 63 7.56 16.91 3.10
CA GLY A 63 6.52 16.40 2.22
C GLY A 63 5.10 16.48 2.80
N LEU A 64 4.95 16.58 4.12
CA LEU A 64 3.64 16.76 4.77
C LEU A 64 3.16 18.21 4.64
N ALA A 65 4.09 19.16 4.77
CA ALA A 65 3.80 20.58 4.62
C ALA A 65 3.51 20.90 3.14
N GLY A 66 2.27 21.20 2.82
CA GLY A 66 1.87 21.52 1.45
C GLY A 66 1.74 20.32 0.53
N ALA A 67 1.56 19.12 1.07
CA ALA A 67 1.27 17.93 0.29
C ALA A 67 0.07 18.13 -0.63
N ARG A 68 0.23 17.82 -1.91
CA ARG A 68 -0.82 17.89 -2.93
C ARG A 68 -1.27 16.52 -3.38
N ARG A 69 -0.44 15.50 -3.19
CA ARG A 69 -0.78 14.10 -3.44
C ARG A 69 -0.40 13.24 -2.24
N ARG A 70 -1.18 12.21 -2.02
CA ARG A 70 -0.89 11.14 -1.07
C ARG A 70 -1.05 9.81 -1.79
N VAL A 71 -0.04 8.98 -1.75
CA VAL A 71 -0.06 7.62 -2.29
C VAL A 71 -0.06 6.66 -1.11
N TYR A 72 -1.15 5.94 -0.95
CA TYR A 72 -1.24 4.83 -0.02
C TYR A 72 -0.94 3.53 -0.75
N MET A 73 -0.08 2.70 -0.19
CA MET A 73 0.21 1.36 -0.71
C MET A 73 0.16 0.33 0.40
N MET A 74 -0.48 -0.78 0.10
CA MET A 74 -0.51 -1.95 0.97
C MET A 74 -0.26 -3.20 0.13
N THR A 75 0.62 -4.07 0.62
CA THR A 75 0.78 -5.43 0.08
C THR A 75 0.55 -6.42 1.19
N MET A 76 -0.25 -7.43 0.91
CA MET A 76 -0.51 -8.53 1.83
C MET A 76 -0.33 -9.87 1.14
N SER A 77 0.12 -10.85 1.88
CA SER A 77 0.19 -12.26 1.52
C SER A 77 -0.61 -13.12 2.50
N ALA A 78 -0.53 -14.42 2.40
CA ALA A 78 -1.15 -15.30 3.38
C ALA A 78 -0.56 -15.16 4.80
N THR A 79 0.66 -14.66 4.94
CA THR A 79 1.43 -14.67 6.20
C THR A 79 1.98 -13.31 6.60
N ASP A 80 2.02 -12.34 5.69
CA ASP A 80 2.69 -11.06 5.92
C ASP A 80 1.95 -9.92 5.22
N GLY A 81 2.11 -8.72 5.75
CA GLY A 81 1.57 -7.48 5.18
C GLY A 81 2.50 -6.30 5.42
N ARG A 82 2.55 -5.39 4.45
CA ARG A 82 3.27 -4.13 4.53
C ARG A 82 2.37 -3.01 4.05
N GLN A 83 2.52 -1.86 4.67
CA GLN A 83 1.69 -0.70 4.36
C GLN A 83 2.51 0.57 4.49
N CYS A 84 2.29 1.51 3.57
CA CYS A 84 2.91 2.84 3.67
C CYS A 84 1.99 3.93 3.11
N ASP A 85 2.27 5.15 3.53
CA ASP A 85 1.81 6.39 2.92
C ASP A 85 3.01 7.20 2.41
N ALA A 86 2.89 7.78 1.23
CA ALA A 86 3.83 8.78 0.72
C ALA A 86 3.08 10.09 0.48
N TYR A 87 3.49 11.15 1.17
CA TYR A 87 2.98 12.50 1.01
C TYR A 87 3.90 13.28 0.08
N ILE A 88 3.36 13.79 -1.02
CA ILE A 88 4.11 14.41 -2.10
C ILE A 88 3.75 15.90 -2.17
N ALA A 89 4.73 16.73 -1.83
CA ALA A 89 4.70 18.18 -1.97
C ALA A 89 5.62 18.63 -3.11
N PRO A 90 5.49 19.87 -3.62
CA PRO A 90 6.49 20.43 -4.54
C PRO A 90 7.89 20.39 -3.92
N GLY A 91 8.81 19.62 -4.51
CA GLY A 91 10.20 19.52 -4.07
C GLY A 91 10.49 18.62 -2.87
N ALA A 92 9.51 17.98 -2.26
CA ALA A 92 9.72 17.12 -1.09
C ALA A 92 8.75 15.94 -1.03
N VAL A 93 9.22 14.82 -0.48
CA VAL A 93 8.40 13.65 -0.19
C VAL A 93 8.62 13.21 1.25
N THR A 94 7.55 12.91 1.96
CA THR A 94 7.60 12.23 3.27
C THR A 94 6.93 10.88 3.13
N MET A 95 7.65 9.81 3.48
CA MET A 95 7.13 8.46 3.48
C MET A 95 6.97 7.95 4.91
N VAL A 96 5.82 7.35 5.18
CA VAL A 96 5.49 6.69 6.46
C VAL A 96 5.31 5.21 6.19
N ASP A 97 6.08 4.37 6.84
CA ASP A 97 5.94 2.91 6.86
C ASP A 97 5.21 2.49 8.14
N TYR A 98 4.16 1.72 7.98
CA TYR A 98 3.36 1.16 9.07
C TYR A 98 3.84 -0.26 9.37
N GLY A 99 4.98 -0.36 10.07
CA GLY A 99 5.48 -1.65 10.55
C GLY A 99 4.56 -2.26 11.62
N THR A 100 4.74 -3.55 11.88
CA THR A 100 3.92 -4.29 12.86
C THR A 100 4.08 -3.76 14.28
N ASP A 101 5.32 -3.44 14.67
CA ASP A 101 5.67 -3.03 16.04
C ASP A 101 6.12 -1.57 16.13
N GLU A 102 6.46 -0.97 15.01
CA GLU A 102 7.03 0.37 14.95
C GLU A 102 6.66 1.06 13.63
N TYR A 103 6.27 2.33 13.73
CA TYR A 103 6.10 3.19 12.56
C TYR A 103 7.42 3.89 12.25
N THR A 104 7.78 4.00 10.97
CA THR A 104 8.92 4.80 10.56
C THR A 104 8.50 5.91 9.59
N MET A 105 9.18 7.05 9.69
CA MET A 105 8.94 8.19 8.80
C MET A 105 10.27 8.71 8.29
N CYS A 106 10.40 8.86 6.97
CA CYS A 106 11.62 9.41 6.34
C CYS A 106 11.26 10.43 5.26
N GLY A 107 12.18 11.36 5.03
CA GLY A 107 12.18 12.24 3.86
C GLY A 107 12.86 11.54 2.69
N LEU A 108 12.36 11.73 1.49
CA LEU A 108 12.89 11.16 0.26
C LEU A 108 12.94 12.24 -0.83
N ASP A 109 13.89 12.10 -1.72
CA ASP A 109 13.84 12.80 -2.99
C ASP A 109 12.79 12.17 -3.92
N HIS A 110 12.19 12.98 -4.80
CA HIS A 110 11.20 12.48 -5.75
C HIS A 110 11.71 11.32 -6.61
N CYS A 111 12.99 11.28 -6.94
CA CYS A 111 13.59 10.19 -7.73
C CYS A 111 13.75 8.89 -6.95
N GLU A 112 13.76 8.92 -5.62
CA GLU A 112 13.88 7.74 -4.76
C GLU A 112 12.52 7.08 -4.49
N LEU A 113 11.45 7.85 -4.54
CA LEU A 113 10.09 7.39 -4.21
C LEU A 113 9.65 6.15 -5.01
N PRO A 114 9.89 6.04 -6.34
CA PRO A 114 9.52 4.85 -7.10
C PRO A 114 10.20 3.58 -6.56
N ILE A 115 11.47 3.68 -6.17
CA ILE A 115 12.25 2.56 -5.64
C ILE A 115 11.75 2.20 -4.23
N ALA A 116 11.51 3.20 -3.40
CA ALA A 116 10.99 2.98 -2.05
C ALA A 116 9.64 2.27 -2.08
N LEU A 117 8.72 2.67 -2.97
CA LEU A 117 7.41 2.04 -3.13
C LEU A 117 7.46 0.62 -3.68
N LEU A 118 8.54 0.20 -4.38
CA LEU A 118 8.68 -1.18 -4.84
C LEU A 118 8.64 -2.19 -3.68
N ALA A 119 9.11 -1.82 -2.50
CA ALA A 119 9.05 -2.68 -1.32
C ALA A 119 7.61 -3.02 -0.87
N TYR A 120 6.64 -2.16 -1.27
CA TYR A 120 5.21 -2.29 -0.94
C TYR A 120 4.38 -2.75 -2.13
N THR A 121 5.02 -3.32 -3.13
CA THR A 121 4.35 -3.88 -4.29
C THR A 121 4.80 -5.32 -4.52
N ALA A 122 3.90 -6.15 -5.01
CA ALA A 122 4.26 -7.48 -5.48
C ALA A 122 4.71 -7.46 -6.95
N LEU A 123 5.09 -6.29 -7.47
CA LEU A 123 5.51 -6.11 -8.86
C LEU A 123 6.93 -6.66 -9.04
N LYS A 124 7.00 -7.85 -9.63
CA LYS A 124 8.25 -8.48 -10.08
C LYS A 124 8.11 -8.78 -11.57
N PRO A 125 9.19 -8.75 -12.35
CA PRO A 125 9.15 -9.28 -13.72
C PRO A 125 8.63 -10.71 -13.69
N ARG A 126 7.55 -10.98 -14.42
CA ARG A 126 6.96 -12.31 -14.56
C ARG A 126 6.74 -12.59 -16.04
N PRO A 127 6.98 -13.83 -16.49
CA PRO A 127 6.53 -14.23 -17.82
C PRO A 127 5.01 -14.10 -17.85
N VAL A 128 4.49 -13.54 -18.94
CA VAL A 128 3.05 -13.58 -19.19
C VAL A 128 2.74 -14.97 -19.71
N GLU A 129 2.41 -15.87 -18.82
CA GLU A 129 1.85 -17.16 -19.22
C GLU A 129 0.43 -16.90 -19.73
N ARG A 130 0.18 -17.25 -20.98
CA ARG A 130 -1.17 -17.35 -21.53
C ARG A 130 -1.83 -18.58 -20.90
N GLU A 131 -2.40 -18.38 -19.73
CA GLU A 131 -3.34 -19.36 -19.22
C GLU A 131 -4.69 -19.09 -19.88
N ASP A 132 -5.29 -20.14 -20.49
CA ASP A 132 -6.71 -20.14 -20.82
C ASP A 132 -7.53 -20.17 -19.54
N LEU A 133 -7.49 -19.05 -18.84
CA LEU A 133 -8.32 -18.81 -17.68
C LEU A 133 -9.72 -18.46 -18.20
N GLY A 134 -10.61 -19.43 -18.17
CA GLY A 134 -11.99 -19.02 -17.99
C GLY A 134 -12.06 -18.15 -16.75
N PRO A 135 -12.99 -17.18 -16.66
CA PRO A 135 -12.96 -16.16 -15.62
C PRO A 135 -13.01 -16.81 -14.24
N LEU A 136 -11.90 -16.77 -13.51
CA LEU A 136 -11.84 -17.17 -12.13
C LEU A 136 -12.56 -16.08 -11.33
N ARG A 137 -13.57 -16.48 -10.56
CA ARG A 137 -14.47 -15.58 -9.86
C ARG A 137 -14.41 -15.86 -8.36
N ALA A 138 -14.26 -14.81 -7.58
CA ALA A 138 -14.42 -14.86 -6.13
C ALA A 138 -15.72 -14.17 -5.70
N PRO A 139 -16.31 -14.54 -4.57
CA PRO A 139 -17.47 -13.84 -4.03
C PRO A 139 -17.11 -12.41 -3.67
N ILE A 140 -18.11 -11.49 -3.74
CA ILE A 140 -17.91 -10.06 -3.53
C ILE A 140 -17.42 -9.72 -2.12
N GLU A 141 -17.73 -10.54 -1.14
CA GLU A 141 -17.27 -10.42 0.26
C GLU A 141 -15.75 -10.43 0.38
N PHE A 142 -15.05 -10.86 -0.65
CA PHE A 142 -13.60 -10.73 -0.76
C PHE A 142 -13.14 -9.27 -0.60
N LEU A 143 -13.85 -8.32 -1.24
CA LEU A 143 -13.54 -6.90 -1.14
C LEU A 143 -13.84 -6.35 0.26
N ASP A 144 -14.94 -6.80 0.89
CA ASP A 144 -15.28 -6.38 2.25
C ASP A 144 -14.20 -6.82 3.26
N TYR A 145 -13.62 -8.02 3.08
CA TYR A 145 -12.52 -8.48 3.90
C TYR A 145 -11.21 -7.75 3.62
N LEU A 146 -11.02 -7.32 2.38
CA LEU A 146 -9.86 -6.52 1.99
C LEU A 146 -9.91 -5.14 2.64
N ASP A 147 -11.06 -4.46 2.55
CA ASP A 147 -11.29 -3.15 3.17
C ASP A 147 -11.20 -3.20 4.70
N ALA A 148 -11.65 -4.31 5.29
CA ALA A 148 -11.57 -4.52 6.73
C ALA A 148 -10.18 -5.00 7.22
N GLY A 149 -9.17 -5.14 6.33
CA GLY A 149 -7.81 -5.57 6.67
C GLY A 149 -7.77 -6.96 7.33
N LYS A 150 -8.56 -7.95 6.82
CA LYS A 150 -8.69 -9.30 7.40
C LYS A 150 -7.94 -10.36 6.57
N PRO A 151 -6.63 -10.46 6.64
CA PRO A 151 -5.82 -11.33 5.77
C PRO A 151 -6.20 -12.81 5.87
N HIS A 152 -6.55 -13.29 7.07
CA HIS A 152 -6.99 -14.68 7.27
C HIS A 152 -8.32 -15.01 6.57
N MET A 153 -9.24 -14.04 6.48
CA MET A 153 -10.51 -14.22 5.75
C MET A 153 -10.27 -14.17 4.25
N ILE A 154 -9.41 -13.28 3.79
CA ILE A 154 -8.98 -13.20 2.39
C ILE A 154 -8.34 -14.54 1.97
N ALA A 155 -7.38 -15.05 2.75
CA ALA A 155 -6.74 -16.34 2.48
C ALA A 155 -7.76 -17.49 2.41
N ARG A 156 -8.74 -17.50 3.31
CA ARG A 156 -9.82 -18.50 3.32
C ARG A 156 -10.68 -18.43 2.06
N VAL A 157 -11.07 -17.23 1.63
CA VAL A 157 -11.87 -17.02 0.41
C VAL A 157 -11.08 -17.45 -0.82
N LEU A 158 -9.84 -17.01 -0.96
CA LEU A 158 -8.99 -17.37 -2.10
C LEU A 158 -8.77 -18.87 -2.18
N ARG A 159 -8.46 -19.52 -1.05
CA ARG A 159 -8.28 -20.97 -1.00
C ARG A 159 -9.54 -21.71 -1.46
N ARG A 160 -10.71 -21.31 -0.96
CA ARG A 160 -11.99 -21.90 -1.38
C ARG A 160 -12.22 -21.71 -2.87
N THR A 161 -12.04 -20.50 -3.38
CA THR A 161 -12.18 -20.16 -4.80
C THR A 161 -11.26 -21.00 -5.68
N GLY A 162 -9.98 -21.13 -5.30
CA GLY A 162 -9.02 -21.99 -6.02
C GLY A 162 -9.42 -23.45 -6.05
N MET A 163 -9.93 -23.99 -4.92
CA MET A 163 -10.41 -25.36 -4.82
C MET A 163 -11.67 -25.64 -5.66
N GLU A 164 -12.63 -24.69 -5.64
CA GLU A 164 -13.88 -24.79 -6.42
C GLU A 164 -13.55 -24.77 -7.92
N TYR A 165 -12.71 -23.86 -8.36
CA TYR A 165 -12.27 -23.79 -9.75
C TYR A 165 -11.55 -25.06 -10.22
N ALA A 166 -10.67 -25.61 -9.39
CA ALA A 166 -9.98 -26.87 -9.69
C ALA A 166 -10.97 -28.06 -9.84
N ARG A 167 -12.01 -28.09 -9.02
CA ARG A 167 -13.06 -29.14 -9.06
C ARG A 167 -13.91 -29.04 -10.32
N GLU A 168 -14.36 -27.83 -10.68
CA GLU A 168 -15.19 -27.60 -11.87
C GLU A 168 -14.51 -28.03 -13.17
N ARG A 169 -13.17 -27.93 -13.23
CA ARG A 169 -12.38 -28.33 -14.40
C ARG A 169 -11.92 -29.81 -14.39
N GLY A 170 -12.48 -30.63 -13.49
CA GLY A 170 -12.24 -32.08 -13.46
C GLY A 170 -10.86 -32.47 -12.93
N GLY A 171 -10.15 -31.53 -12.30
CA GLY A 171 -8.88 -31.76 -11.64
C GLY A 171 -9.09 -32.06 -10.15
N GLY A 172 -8.81 -33.29 -9.70
CA GLY A 172 -8.58 -33.54 -8.28
C GLY A 172 -7.38 -32.71 -7.80
N LEU A 173 -7.19 -32.53 -6.48
CA LEU A 173 -6.06 -31.79 -5.87
C LEU A 173 -4.66 -32.17 -6.40
N LEU A 174 -4.55 -33.33 -7.07
CA LEU A 174 -3.34 -33.88 -7.68
C LEU A 174 -3.41 -33.97 -9.22
N GLY A 175 -4.51 -33.57 -9.84
CA GLY A 175 -4.70 -33.66 -11.29
C GLY A 175 -4.14 -32.47 -12.05
N ALA A 176 -3.35 -32.73 -13.03
CA ALA A 176 -2.37 -31.97 -13.78
C ALA A 176 -2.82 -30.73 -14.57
N ARG A 177 -3.90 -30.04 -14.26
CA ARG A 177 -4.33 -28.84 -14.98
C ARG A 177 -4.93 -27.77 -14.06
N HIS A 178 -4.30 -27.55 -12.92
CA HIS A 178 -4.59 -26.34 -12.15
C HIS A 178 -3.99 -25.13 -12.88
N SER A 179 -4.78 -24.08 -13.03
CA SER A 179 -4.21 -22.80 -13.41
C SER A 179 -3.17 -22.39 -12.34
N THR A 180 -2.11 -21.71 -12.72
CA THR A 180 -1.08 -21.25 -11.78
C THR A 180 -1.71 -20.37 -10.71
N LEU A 181 -2.79 -19.63 -11.05
CA LEU A 181 -3.55 -18.82 -10.11
C LEU A 181 -4.32 -19.68 -9.08
N SER A 182 -5.06 -20.71 -9.51
CA SER A 182 -5.81 -21.54 -8.57
C SER A 182 -4.88 -22.27 -7.60
N ARG A 183 -3.72 -22.70 -8.08
CA ARG A 183 -2.66 -23.29 -7.24
C ARG A 183 -2.13 -22.29 -6.24
N ALA A 184 -1.77 -21.07 -6.68
CA ALA A 184 -1.30 -20.01 -5.80
C ALA A 184 -2.32 -19.68 -4.71
N MET A 185 -3.62 -19.65 -5.06
CA MET A 185 -4.70 -19.44 -4.09
C MET A 185 -4.79 -20.54 -3.04
N VAL A 186 -4.66 -21.81 -3.45
CA VAL A 186 -4.73 -22.97 -2.54
C VAL A 186 -3.50 -23.05 -1.65
N GLU A 187 -2.31 -22.84 -2.23
CA GLU A 187 -1.02 -22.95 -1.53
C GLU A 187 -0.66 -21.71 -0.70
N GLY A 188 -1.39 -20.58 -0.89
CA GLY A 188 -1.08 -19.34 -0.20
C GLY A 188 0.15 -18.61 -0.76
N THR A 189 0.58 -18.92 -2.00
CA THR A 189 1.73 -18.30 -2.67
C THR A 189 1.32 -17.05 -3.49
N TRP A 190 0.29 -16.36 -3.07
CA TRP A 190 -0.22 -15.14 -3.66
C TRP A 190 0.21 -13.91 -2.85
N ALA A 191 0.20 -12.76 -3.52
CA ALA A 191 0.28 -11.46 -2.86
C ALA A 191 -0.74 -10.50 -3.49
N ILE A 192 -1.43 -9.74 -2.65
CA ILE A 192 -2.36 -8.68 -3.09
C ILE A 192 -1.68 -7.35 -2.87
N THR A 193 -1.72 -6.48 -3.87
CA THR A 193 -1.33 -5.08 -3.75
C THR A 193 -2.55 -4.19 -3.91
N VAL A 194 -2.76 -3.32 -2.94
CA VAL A 194 -3.77 -2.25 -2.95
C VAL A 194 -3.02 -0.93 -2.98
N GLY A 195 -3.36 -0.08 -3.91
CA GLY A 195 -2.83 1.28 -3.99
C GLY A 195 -3.96 2.28 -4.20
N PHE A 196 -3.87 3.43 -3.54
CA PHE A 196 -4.76 4.57 -3.73
C PHE A 196 -3.95 5.82 -3.96
N LEU A 197 -4.33 6.58 -4.98
CA LEU A 197 -3.90 7.96 -5.17
C LEU A 197 -4.98 8.87 -4.61
N TYR A 198 -4.57 9.77 -3.72
CA TYR A 198 -5.39 10.88 -3.27
C TYR A 198 -4.78 12.20 -3.76
N GLU A 199 -5.62 13.11 -4.17
CA GLU A 199 -5.24 14.48 -4.52
C GLU A 199 -5.92 15.47 -3.57
N MET A 200 -5.22 16.56 -3.26
CA MET A 200 -5.75 17.65 -2.44
C MET A 200 -6.60 18.56 -3.32
N VAL A 201 -7.91 18.55 -3.11
CA VAL A 201 -8.88 19.38 -3.82
C VAL A 201 -9.65 20.18 -2.78
N ASP A 202 -9.63 21.51 -2.88
CA ASP A 202 -10.33 22.43 -1.95
C ASP A 202 -10.05 22.14 -0.46
N GLY A 203 -8.80 21.78 -0.13
CA GLY A 203 -8.37 21.49 1.23
C GLY A 203 -8.79 20.11 1.76
N GLN A 204 -9.31 19.22 0.93
CA GLN A 204 -9.71 17.87 1.29
C GLN A 204 -9.05 16.82 0.40
N TRP A 205 -8.67 15.69 1.00
CA TRP A 205 -8.18 14.55 0.27
C TRP A 205 -9.31 13.85 -0.49
N GLN A 206 -9.20 13.77 -1.81
CA GLN A 206 -10.12 13.04 -2.67
C GLN A 206 -9.38 11.89 -3.36
N GLN A 207 -9.95 10.70 -3.36
CA GLN A 207 -9.39 9.57 -4.09
C GLN A 207 -9.52 9.83 -5.60
N ALA A 208 -8.38 9.91 -6.29
CA ALA A 208 -8.30 10.17 -7.72
C ALA A 208 -8.16 8.89 -8.54
N ASP A 209 -7.43 7.89 -8.01
CA ASP A 209 -7.19 6.61 -8.72
C ASP A 209 -6.94 5.47 -7.72
N SER A 210 -6.96 4.23 -8.23
CA SER A 210 -6.65 3.04 -7.43
C SER A 210 -6.04 1.94 -8.27
N VAL A 211 -5.21 1.11 -7.63
CA VAL A 211 -4.65 -0.12 -8.18
C VAL A 211 -4.97 -1.26 -7.23
N LEU A 212 -5.58 -2.31 -7.75
CA LEU A 212 -5.87 -3.50 -6.99
C LEU A 212 -5.45 -4.73 -7.79
N THR A 213 -4.40 -5.41 -7.33
CA THR A 213 -3.82 -6.55 -8.06
C THR A 213 -3.60 -7.75 -7.17
N LEU A 214 -3.67 -8.94 -7.77
CA LEU A 214 -3.25 -10.19 -7.18
C LEU A 214 -2.09 -10.75 -8.00
N ALA A 215 -0.98 -11.00 -7.34
CA ALA A 215 0.19 -11.63 -7.93
C ALA A 215 0.22 -13.10 -7.56
N SER A 216 0.36 -13.99 -8.54
CA SER A 216 0.82 -15.36 -8.38
C SER A 216 2.34 -15.43 -8.61
N PRO A 217 3.02 -16.57 -8.39
CA PRO A 217 4.42 -16.71 -8.74
C PRO A 217 4.74 -16.41 -10.21
N HIS A 218 3.79 -16.64 -11.11
CA HIS A 218 4.01 -16.57 -12.57
C HIS A 218 3.27 -15.42 -13.26
N THR A 219 2.14 -14.97 -12.73
CA THR A 219 1.27 -14.01 -13.41
C THR A 219 0.74 -12.95 -12.45
N LEU A 220 0.48 -11.76 -12.97
CA LEU A 220 -0.18 -10.66 -12.27
C LEU A 220 -1.60 -10.51 -12.80
N TYR A 221 -2.55 -10.27 -11.90
CA TYR A 221 -3.96 -10.09 -12.23
C TYR A 221 -4.46 -8.77 -11.65
N GLU A 222 -5.24 -8.05 -12.43
CA GLU A 222 -6.09 -6.97 -11.90
C GLU A 222 -7.33 -7.60 -11.26
N ILE A 223 -7.69 -7.08 -10.10
CA ILE A 223 -8.89 -7.48 -9.38
C ILE A 223 -10.00 -6.51 -9.76
N VAL A 224 -11.00 -7.01 -10.48
CA VAL A 224 -12.09 -6.20 -11.03
C VAL A 224 -13.40 -6.59 -10.36
N ARG A 225 -14.13 -5.58 -9.87
CA ARG A 225 -15.51 -5.78 -9.42
C ARG A 225 -16.40 -5.92 -10.65
N ASP A 226 -17.02 -7.06 -10.80
CA ASP A 226 -17.97 -7.34 -11.87
C ASP A 226 -19.41 -7.27 -11.30
N GLN A 227 -20.23 -6.44 -11.94
CA GLN A 227 -21.62 -6.23 -11.55
C GLN A 227 -22.58 -6.85 -12.58
N GLU A 228 -22.08 -7.56 -13.59
CA GLU A 228 -22.92 -8.24 -14.56
C GLU A 228 -23.63 -9.43 -13.94
N GLY A 229 -24.97 -9.37 -13.90
CA GLY A 229 -25.81 -10.45 -13.41
C GLY A 229 -26.50 -10.16 -12.09
N ARG A 230 -27.22 -11.20 -11.56
CA ARG A 230 -28.02 -11.08 -10.33
C ARG A 230 -27.20 -11.02 -9.03
N ARG A 231 -25.91 -11.42 -9.07
CA ARG A 231 -25.02 -11.40 -7.93
C ARG A 231 -23.69 -10.81 -8.35
N PRO A 232 -23.22 -9.73 -7.69
CA PRO A 232 -21.90 -9.17 -7.95
C PRO A 232 -20.83 -10.17 -7.53
N PHE A 233 -19.71 -10.19 -8.25
CA PHE A 233 -18.55 -11.01 -7.95
C PHE A 233 -17.26 -10.25 -8.28
N VAL A 234 -16.15 -10.82 -7.89
CA VAL A 234 -14.81 -10.33 -8.21
C VAL A 234 -14.21 -11.19 -9.31
N ARG A 235 -13.65 -10.58 -10.33
CA ARG A 235 -12.95 -11.22 -11.43
C ARG A 235 -11.45 -10.91 -11.37
N PHE A 236 -10.63 -11.85 -11.77
CA PHE A 236 -9.18 -11.70 -11.85
C PHE A 236 -8.77 -11.69 -13.33
N ASP A 237 -8.39 -10.53 -13.85
CA ASP A 237 -8.00 -10.33 -15.24
C ASP A 237 -6.47 -10.31 -15.35
N PRO A 238 -5.84 -11.15 -16.20
CA PRO A 238 -4.39 -11.13 -16.38
C PRO A 238 -3.93 -9.77 -16.91
N ILE A 239 -2.92 -9.19 -16.26
CA ILE A 239 -2.31 -7.92 -16.69
C ILE A 239 -0.79 -8.03 -16.69
N THR A 240 -0.13 -7.11 -17.39
CA THR A 240 1.32 -6.98 -17.35
C THR A 240 1.76 -6.04 -16.23
N GLY A 241 2.85 -6.34 -15.57
CA GLY A 241 3.45 -5.44 -14.57
C GLY A 241 3.79 -4.06 -15.15
N ARG A 242 4.04 -3.97 -16.47
CA ARG A 242 4.25 -2.70 -17.18
C ARG A 242 3.05 -1.77 -17.05
N LEU A 243 1.82 -2.27 -17.23
CA LEU A 243 0.61 -1.42 -17.14
C LEU A 243 0.45 -0.84 -15.73
N VAL A 244 0.64 -1.67 -14.71
CA VAL A 244 0.59 -1.21 -13.31
C VAL A 244 1.69 -0.18 -13.05
N TRP A 245 2.90 -0.44 -13.52
CA TRP A 245 4.03 0.45 -13.35
C TRP A 245 3.84 1.80 -14.06
N MET A 246 3.25 1.79 -15.25
CA MET A 246 2.90 3.05 -15.95
C MET A 246 1.88 3.87 -15.17
N ARG A 247 0.86 3.24 -14.58
CA ARG A 247 -0.13 3.92 -13.72
C ARG A 247 0.54 4.50 -12.48
N LEU A 248 1.36 3.72 -11.77
CA LEU A 248 2.12 4.23 -10.63
C LEU A 248 3.07 5.38 -11.03
N GLY A 249 3.72 5.30 -12.19
CA GLY A 249 4.56 6.37 -12.70
C GLY A 249 3.80 7.69 -12.90
N GLN A 250 2.53 7.65 -13.29
CA GLN A 250 1.67 8.83 -13.36
C GLN A 250 1.36 9.40 -11.97
N TRP A 251 1.14 8.54 -10.97
CA TRP A 251 0.90 8.97 -9.59
C TRP A 251 2.10 9.69 -8.98
N LEU A 252 3.30 9.24 -9.35
CA LEU A 252 4.58 9.70 -8.82
C LEU A 252 5.18 10.86 -9.64
N ALA A 253 4.52 11.29 -10.70
CA ALA A 253 4.98 12.43 -11.48
C ALA A 253 5.08 13.69 -10.59
N PRO A 254 6.12 14.53 -10.77
CA PRO A 254 6.28 15.74 -9.99
C PRO A 254 5.02 16.62 -10.01
N VAL A 255 4.67 17.15 -8.85
CA VAL A 255 3.55 18.07 -8.70
C VAL A 255 4.09 19.47 -8.97
N GLY A 256 3.55 20.13 -9.98
CA GLY A 256 3.90 21.51 -10.35
C GLY A 256 3.40 22.56 -9.32
#